data_47e9e8e3eb5a9fc35df4f80cebfe2b75
#
_entry.id   47e9e8e3eb5a9fc35df4f80cebfe2b75
#
_cell.length_a   1.000
_cell.length_b   1.000
_cell.length_c   1.000
_cell.angle_alpha   90.00
_cell.angle_beta   90.00
_cell.angle_gamma   90.00
#
_symmetry.space_group_name_H-M   'P 1'
#
loop_
_entity.id
_entity.type
_entity.pdbx_description
1 polymer ?
#
loop_
_entity_poly.entity_id
_entity_poly.type
_entity_poly.pdbx_seq_one_letter_code
_entity_poly.pdbx_strand_id
1 'polypeptide(L)'
;MIRIISLDMDGTLMKSRFVDKVWMEGVPSLYAEKAGLDFAAAKEQVISEYARVGSDRMEWYDLLYWIDRFGLKIGKDELLQMYEDEIEAYPEVLEVLDLLSERYDLVVTSNAAREFIEIELDGLTQYFREIFSATSDFREVKKSPLVYGAICAQMDARPFEVLHIGDHYHYDYESPLQAGLDALFLDRKGERTGPEVVGDLREAVELIDGCI
;
A
#
# COMPACT_ATOMS: atom_id res chain seq x y z
N MET A 1 2.24 -5.91 25.40
CA MET A 1 3.54 -5.41 24.88
C MET A 1 3.53 -5.67 23.39
N ILE A 2 3.81 -4.67 22.58
CA ILE A 2 3.90 -4.78 21.12
C ILE A 2 5.10 -5.67 20.76
N ARG A 3 4.91 -6.55 19.79
CA ARG A 3 5.91 -7.46 19.24
C ARG A 3 6.08 -7.27 17.74
N ILE A 4 5.02 -6.85 17.06
CA ILE A 4 4.94 -6.72 15.62
C ILE A 4 4.57 -5.30 15.25
N ILE A 5 5.31 -4.69 14.35
CA ILE A 5 4.95 -3.44 13.69
C ILE A 5 4.50 -3.76 12.27
N SER A 6 3.25 -3.47 11.98
CA SER A 6 2.65 -3.60 10.66
C SER A 6 2.66 -2.24 9.97
N LEU A 7 3.26 -2.15 8.81
CA LEU A 7 3.38 -0.91 8.03
C LEU A 7 2.56 -1.01 6.75
N ASP A 8 1.80 0.01 6.43
CA ASP A 8 1.28 0.19 5.09
C ASP A 8 2.40 0.52 4.11
N MET A 9 2.16 0.45 2.81
CA MET A 9 3.16 0.68 1.77
C MET A 9 3.00 2.05 1.10
N ASP A 10 1.97 2.21 0.29
CA ASP A 10 1.75 3.43 -0.50
C ASP A 10 1.32 4.61 0.38
N GLY A 11 2.08 5.72 0.32
CA GLY A 11 1.84 6.87 1.20
C GLY A 11 2.50 6.74 2.57
N THR A 12 2.97 5.54 2.93
CA THR A 12 3.61 5.23 4.22
C THR A 12 5.11 4.99 4.07
N LEU A 13 5.50 3.90 3.44
CA LEU A 13 6.90 3.58 3.12
C LEU A 13 7.31 4.18 1.78
N MET A 14 6.45 4.04 0.79
CA MET A 14 6.70 4.44 -0.59
C MET A 14 5.81 5.63 -0.97
N LYS A 15 6.32 6.52 -1.83
CA LYS A 15 5.52 7.58 -2.42
C LYS A 15 4.61 6.98 -3.49
N SER A 16 3.35 7.39 -3.54
CA SER A 16 2.36 6.84 -4.49
C SER A 16 2.65 7.15 -5.97
N ARG A 17 3.76 7.85 -6.26
CA ARG A 17 4.09 8.33 -7.61
C ARG A 17 4.18 7.23 -8.64
N PHE A 18 4.82 6.12 -8.31
CA PHE A 18 4.94 4.96 -9.19
C PHE A 18 3.55 4.39 -9.55
N VAL A 19 2.74 4.10 -8.54
CA VAL A 19 1.38 3.56 -8.71
C VAL A 19 0.53 4.52 -9.54
N ASP A 20 0.56 5.83 -9.21
CA ASP A 20 -0.15 6.87 -9.96
C ASP A 20 0.29 6.91 -11.43
N LYS A 21 1.59 6.78 -11.72
CA LYS A 21 2.11 6.75 -13.08
C LYS A 21 1.62 5.55 -13.86
N VAL A 22 1.67 4.36 -13.30
CA VAL A 22 1.18 3.15 -13.97
C VAL A 22 -0.30 3.28 -14.32
N TRP A 23 -1.14 3.65 -13.34
CA TRP A 23 -2.60 3.73 -13.53
C TRP A 23 -3.06 4.94 -14.34
N MET A 24 -2.46 6.12 -14.12
CA MET A 24 -2.96 7.38 -14.69
C MET A 24 -2.19 7.84 -15.93
N GLU A 25 -1.07 7.20 -16.25
CA GLU A 25 -0.29 7.51 -17.46
C GLU A 25 0.01 6.27 -18.29
N GLY A 26 0.46 5.16 -17.71
CA GLY A 26 0.85 3.95 -18.41
C GLY A 26 -0.30 3.32 -19.18
N VAL A 27 -1.34 2.91 -18.46
CA VAL A 27 -2.55 2.32 -19.08
C VAL A 27 -3.20 3.29 -20.09
N PRO A 28 -3.41 4.59 -19.77
CA PRO A 28 -3.96 5.54 -20.74
C PRO A 28 -3.10 5.75 -21.99
N SER A 29 -1.76 5.81 -21.85
CA SER A 29 -0.87 5.99 -22.99
C SER A 29 -0.93 4.81 -23.98
N LEU A 30 -0.89 3.60 -23.46
CA LEU A 30 -1.02 2.38 -24.26
C LEU A 30 -2.40 2.28 -24.94
N TYR A 31 -3.45 2.71 -24.23
CA TYR A 31 -4.79 2.76 -24.81
C TYR A 31 -4.91 3.83 -25.91
N ALA A 32 -4.29 5.01 -25.72
CA ALA A 32 -4.23 6.07 -26.71
C ALA A 32 -3.58 5.59 -28.02
N GLU A 33 -2.42 4.93 -27.92
CA GLU A 33 -1.71 4.35 -29.07
C GLU A 33 -2.58 3.33 -29.82
N LYS A 34 -3.18 2.40 -29.07
CA LYS A 34 -4.04 1.36 -29.65
C LYS A 34 -5.28 1.92 -30.33
N ALA A 35 -5.94 2.89 -29.70
CA ALA A 35 -7.21 3.43 -30.16
C ALA A 35 -7.05 4.55 -31.22
N GLY A 36 -5.82 5.03 -31.45
CA GLY A 36 -5.55 6.17 -32.31
C GLY A 36 -6.14 7.49 -31.77
N LEU A 37 -6.16 7.63 -30.44
CA LEU A 37 -6.67 8.80 -29.74
C LEU A 37 -5.51 9.68 -29.24
N ASP A 38 -5.79 10.96 -29.00
CA ASP A 38 -4.90 11.75 -28.18
C ASP A 38 -4.93 11.28 -26.72
N PHE A 39 -3.86 11.60 -25.97
CA PHE A 39 -3.71 11.11 -24.60
C PHE A 39 -4.83 11.58 -23.66
N ALA A 40 -5.32 12.83 -23.82
CA ALA A 40 -6.34 13.38 -22.93
C ALA A 40 -7.68 12.63 -23.10
N ALA A 41 -8.08 12.41 -24.36
CA ALA A 41 -9.29 11.65 -24.68
C ALA A 41 -9.20 10.19 -24.22
N ALA A 42 -8.05 9.55 -24.42
CA ALA A 42 -7.81 8.19 -23.95
C ALA A 42 -7.84 8.09 -22.41
N LYS A 43 -7.20 9.01 -21.71
CA LYS A 43 -7.19 9.07 -20.24
C LYS A 43 -8.60 9.27 -19.68
N GLU A 44 -9.41 10.13 -20.27
CA GLU A 44 -10.80 10.33 -19.86
C GLU A 44 -11.62 9.03 -19.99
N GLN A 45 -11.47 8.31 -21.10
CA GLN A 45 -12.14 7.04 -21.30
C GLN A 45 -11.69 5.97 -20.30
N VAL A 46 -10.38 5.85 -20.08
CA VAL A 46 -9.81 4.89 -19.10
C VAL A 46 -10.33 5.19 -17.69
N ILE A 47 -10.29 6.44 -17.24
CA ILE A 47 -10.78 6.84 -15.91
C ILE A 47 -12.31 6.57 -15.81
N SER A 48 -13.07 6.82 -16.87
CA SER A 48 -14.50 6.50 -16.90
C SER A 48 -14.77 5.01 -16.73
N GLU A 49 -13.94 4.15 -17.36
CA GLU A 49 -14.04 2.69 -17.18
C GLU A 49 -13.62 2.25 -15.78
N TYR A 50 -12.55 2.85 -15.19
CA TYR A 50 -12.19 2.63 -13.78
C TYR A 50 -13.36 2.96 -12.86
N ALA A 51 -13.97 4.13 -13.03
CA ALA A 51 -15.11 4.55 -12.22
C ALA A 51 -16.34 3.64 -12.39
N ARG A 52 -16.54 3.06 -13.59
CA ARG A 52 -17.64 2.12 -13.87
C ARG A 52 -17.47 0.79 -13.16
N VAL A 53 -16.24 0.30 -13.06
CA VAL A 53 -15.92 -0.92 -12.29
C VAL A 53 -16.04 -0.61 -10.80
N GLY A 54 -15.42 0.46 -10.34
CA GLY A 54 -15.45 0.94 -8.97
C GLY A 54 -14.43 0.26 -8.06
N SER A 55 -13.96 1.03 -7.07
CA SER A 55 -12.92 0.61 -6.14
C SER A 55 -13.34 -0.46 -5.12
N ASP A 56 -14.63 -0.87 -5.15
CA ASP A 56 -15.13 -1.97 -4.31
C ASP A 56 -15.09 -3.34 -5.02
N ARG A 57 -14.45 -3.39 -6.20
CA ARG A 57 -14.28 -4.59 -7.00
C ARG A 57 -12.83 -5.00 -7.10
N MET A 58 -12.57 -6.30 -7.04
CA MET A 58 -11.22 -6.86 -7.18
C MET A 58 -10.57 -6.51 -8.52
N GLU A 59 -11.37 -6.49 -9.57
CA GLU A 59 -10.94 -6.12 -10.92
C GLU A 59 -10.35 -4.72 -11.00
N TRP A 60 -10.72 -3.83 -10.06
CA TRP A 60 -10.17 -2.47 -10.00
C TRP A 60 -8.67 -2.46 -9.69
N TYR A 61 -8.20 -3.43 -8.90
CA TYR A 61 -6.80 -3.60 -8.48
C TYR A 61 -6.00 -4.54 -9.38
N ASP A 62 -6.64 -5.21 -10.35
CA ASP A 62 -6.03 -6.22 -11.20
C ASP A 62 -5.52 -5.60 -12.51
N LEU A 63 -4.20 -5.42 -12.62
CA LEU A 63 -3.57 -4.84 -13.81
C LEU A 63 -3.80 -5.71 -15.06
N LEU A 64 -3.82 -7.04 -14.93
CA LEU A 64 -4.10 -7.94 -16.06
C LEU A 64 -5.53 -7.78 -16.57
N TYR A 65 -6.51 -7.62 -15.67
CA TYR A 65 -7.88 -7.33 -16.06
C TYR A 65 -7.98 -6.08 -16.95
N TRP A 66 -7.25 -5.01 -16.62
CA TRP A 66 -7.28 -3.77 -17.40
C TRP A 66 -6.50 -3.88 -18.71
N ILE A 67 -5.37 -4.60 -18.72
CA ILE A 67 -4.63 -4.93 -19.95
C ILE A 67 -5.54 -5.68 -20.92
N ASP A 68 -6.23 -6.70 -20.45
CA ASP A 68 -7.15 -7.50 -21.27
C ASP A 68 -8.38 -6.70 -21.70
N ARG A 69 -9.00 -5.97 -20.77
CA ARG A 69 -10.20 -5.16 -21.03
C ARG A 69 -9.97 -4.11 -22.11
N PHE A 70 -8.84 -3.44 -22.06
CA PHE A 70 -8.45 -2.47 -23.08
C PHE A 70 -7.75 -3.12 -24.28
N GLY A 71 -7.44 -4.43 -24.22
CA GLY A 71 -6.76 -5.22 -25.24
C GLY A 71 -5.37 -4.65 -25.57
N LEU A 72 -4.63 -4.26 -24.54
CA LEU A 72 -3.28 -3.74 -24.68
C LEU A 72 -2.34 -4.88 -25.02
N LYS A 73 -1.30 -4.59 -25.82
CA LYS A 73 -0.31 -5.59 -26.26
C LYS A 73 0.95 -5.46 -25.42
N ILE A 74 0.82 -5.67 -24.14
CA ILE A 74 1.91 -5.58 -23.18
C ILE A 74 1.70 -6.61 -22.05
N GLY A 75 2.78 -7.10 -21.46
CA GLY A 75 2.75 -7.85 -20.21
C GLY A 75 2.68 -6.92 -18.99
N LYS A 76 2.12 -7.39 -17.87
CA LYS A 76 2.05 -6.58 -16.65
C LYS A 76 3.46 -6.18 -16.17
N ASP A 77 4.40 -7.10 -16.19
CA ASP A 77 5.77 -6.85 -15.72
C ASP A 77 6.48 -5.80 -16.58
N GLU A 78 6.27 -5.85 -17.90
CA GLU A 78 6.80 -4.85 -18.82
C GLU A 78 6.19 -3.46 -18.57
N LEU A 79 4.87 -3.38 -18.31
CA LEU A 79 4.21 -2.13 -17.97
C LEU A 79 4.74 -1.55 -16.65
N LEU A 80 4.94 -2.37 -15.63
CA LEU A 80 5.51 -1.93 -14.35
C LEU A 80 6.95 -1.42 -14.52
N GLN A 81 7.79 -2.16 -15.26
CA GLN A 81 9.18 -1.77 -15.53
C GLN A 81 9.31 -0.44 -16.27
N MET A 82 8.35 -0.06 -17.10
CA MET A 82 8.36 1.25 -17.78
C MET A 82 8.36 2.44 -16.81
N TYR A 83 7.95 2.24 -15.57
CA TYR A 83 7.83 3.27 -14.55
C TYR A 83 8.68 3.01 -13.30
N GLU A 84 9.56 2.02 -13.33
CA GLU A 84 10.42 1.62 -12.22
C GLU A 84 11.25 2.79 -11.67
N ASP A 85 11.71 3.69 -12.53
CA ASP A 85 12.46 4.91 -12.15
C ASP A 85 11.63 5.90 -11.29
N GLU A 86 10.32 5.71 -11.18
CA GLU A 86 9.42 6.53 -10.37
C GLU A 86 9.19 5.97 -8.95
N ILE A 87 9.78 4.81 -8.65
CA ILE A 87 9.74 4.20 -7.32
C ILE A 87 10.62 5.01 -6.38
N GLU A 88 10.04 5.52 -5.32
CA GLU A 88 10.73 6.35 -4.34
C GLU A 88 10.20 6.09 -2.93
N ALA A 89 11.08 5.64 -2.03
CA ALA A 89 10.77 5.59 -0.60
C ALA A 89 10.81 6.99 0.02
N TYR A 90 10.07 7.18 1.13
CA TYR A 90 10.24 8.40 1.91
C TYR A 90 11.63 8.45 2.55
N PRO A 91 12.21 9.65 2.74
CA PRO A 91 13.63 9.79 3.14
C PRO A 91 14.00 9.12 4.46
N GLU A 92 13.03 9.00 5.38
CA GLU A 92 13.24 8.42 6.71
C GLU A 92 13.11 6.90 6.76
N VAL A 93 12.61 6.26 5.70
CA VAL A 93 12.19 4.84 5.72
C VAL A 93 13.34 3.91 6.10
N LEU A 94 14.50 4.03 5.47
CA LEU A 94 15.63 3.15 5.77
C LEU A 94 16.08 3.26 7.23
N GLU A 95 16.21 4.49 7.73
CA GLU A 95 16.58 4.75 9.13
C GLU A 95 15.56 4.14 10.11
N VAL A 96 14.27 4.31 9.82
CA VAL A 96 13.19 3.80 10.66
C VAL A 96 13.12 2.28 10.62
N LEU A 97 13.27 1.66 9.44
CA LEU A 97 13.29 0.20 9.31
C LEU A 97 14.48 -0.41 10.05
N ASP A 98 15.68 0.19 9.97
CA ASP A 98 16.85 -0.23 10.73
C ASP A 98 16.54 -0.22 12.25
N LEU A 99 16.03 0.90 12.78
CA LEU A 99 15.72 1.05 14.20
C LEU A 99 14.63 0.09 14.70
N LEU A 100 13.56 -0.08 13.94
CA LEU A 100 12.44 -0.92 14.35
C LEU A 100 12.75 -2.40 14.25
N SER A 101 13.49 -2.84 13.21
CA SER A 101 13.82 -4.25 12.99
C SER A 101 14.73 -4.85 14.07
N GLU A 102 15.47 -4.02 14.82
CA GLU A 102 16.27 -4.49 15.96
C GLU A 102 15.41 -4.99 17.13
N ARG A 103 14.13 -4.58 17.21
CA ARG A 103 13.28 -4.80 18.38
C ARG A 103 11.96 -5.48 18.11
N TYR A 104 11.48 -5.36 16.87
CA TYR A 104 10.15 -5.82 16.46
C TYR A 104 10.22 -6.68 15.21
N ASP A 105 9.33 -7.63 15.08
CA ASP A 105 9.03 -8.26 13.80
C ASP A 105 8.29 -7.24 12.93
N LEU A 106 8.85 -6.89 11.77
CA LEU A 106 8.21 -5.98 10.84
C LEU A 106 7.40 -6.77 9.80
N VAL A 107 6.21 -6.28 9.48
CA VAL A 107 5.39 -6.81 8.39
C VAL A 107 4.84 -5.66 7.54
N VAL A 108 4.65 -5.91 6.25
CA VAL A 108 3.89 -5.00 5.38
C VAL A 108 2.47 -5.49 5.27
N THR A 109 1.50 -4.57 5.32
CA THR A 109 0.08 -4.85 5.08
C THR A 109 -0.47 -3.80 4.11
N SER A 110 -0.61 -4.15 2.84
CA SER A 110 -1.04 -3.24 1.78
C SER A 110 -2.33 -3.70 1.09
N ASN A 111 -3.07 -2.76 0.51
CA ASN A 111 -4.18 -3.04 -0.42
C ASN A 111 -3.68 -3.33 -1.85
N ALA A 112 -2.45 -2.96 -2.18
CA ALA A 112 -1.87 -3.14 -3.51
C ALA A 112 -1.81 -4.63 -3.91
N ALA A 113 -1.92 -4.90 -5.20
CA ALA A 113 -1.70 -6.23 -5.74
C ALA A 113 -0.22 -6.63 -5.57
N ARG A 114 0.03 -7.93 -5.47
CA ARG A 114 1.34 -8.51 -5.17
C ARG A 114 2.45 -8.00 -6.07
N GLU A 115 2.19 -7.87 -7.36
CA GLU A 115 3.16 -7.39 -8.35
C GLU A 115 3.65 -5.96 -8.12
N PHE A 116 2.79 -5.07 -7.61
CA PHE A 116 3.20 -3.72 -7.21
C PHE A 116 4.08 -3.77 -5.96
N ILE A 117 3.68 -4.55 -4.96
CA ILE A 117 4.43 -4.71 -3.72
C ILE A 117 5.84 -5.25 -3.98
N GLU A 118 5.95 -6.27 -4.83
CA GLU A 118 7.23 -6.92 -5.13
C GLU A 118 8.23 -5.97 -5.80
N ILE A 119 7.78 -5.14 -6.74
CA ILE A 119 8.66 -4.19 -7.42
C ILE A 119 9.00 -2.99 -6.53
N GLU A 120 8.04 -2.47 -5.76
CA GLU A 120 8.27 -1.28 -4.92
C GLU A 120 9.13 -1.57 -3.68
N LEU A 121 9.05 -2.78 -3.14
CA LEU A 121 9.85 -3.19 -1.99
C LEU A 121 11.15 -3.91 -2.37
N ASP A 122 11.53 -3.91 -3.66
CA ASP A 122 12.82 -4.46 -4.04
C ASP A 122 13.96 -3.75 -3.29
N GLY A 123 14.86 -4.53 -2.69
CA GLY A 123 15.92 -4.00 -1.81
C GLY A 123 15.48 -3.66 -0.37
N LEU A 124 14.18 -3.74 -0.01
CA LEU A 124 13.67 -3.55 1.35
C LEU A 124 13.11 -4.83 1.98
N THR A 125 12.91 -5.88 1.20
CA THR A 125 12.26 -7.13 1.65
C THR A 125 12.95 -7.79 2.83
N GLN A 126 14.28 -7.60 3.00
CA GLN A 126 15.06 -8.15 4.12
C GLN A 126 14.65 -7.61 5.49
N TYR A 127 13.96 -6.48 5.57
CA TYR A 127 13.47 -5.91 6.82
C TYR A 127 12.21 -6.60 7.32
N PHE A 128 11.45 -7.24 6.43
CA PHE A 128 10.12 -7.73 6.74
C PHE A 128 10.11 -9.24 6.94
N ARG A 129 9.53 -9.67 8.05
CA ARG A 129 9.25 -11.08 8.32
C ARG A 129 8.21 -11.64 7.36
N GLU A 130 7.17 -10.85 7.07
CA GLU A 130 6.11 -11.19 6.13
C GLU A 130 5.58 -9.94 5.41
N ILE A 131 5.07 -10.14 4.21
CA ILE A 131 4.48 -9.10 3.37
C ILE A 131 3.10 -9.56 2.93
N PHE A 132 2.06 -8.83 3.34
CA PHE A 132 0.66 -9.17 3.09
C PHE A 132 0.02 -8.20 2.09
N SER A 133 -0.65 -8.78 1.09
CA SER A 133 -1.52 -8.08 0.15
C SER A 133 -2.98 -8.42 0.47
N ALA A 134 -3.80 -7.43 0.81
CA ALA A 134 -5.23 -7.67 1.05
C ALA A 134 -5.90 -8.29 -0.18
N THR A 135 -5.58 -7.79 -1.37
CA THR A 135 -6.16 -8.23 -2.63
C THR A 135 -5.64 -9.61 -3.06
N SER A 136 -4.33 -9.84 -3.03
CA SER A 136 -3.73 -11.06 -3.58
C SER A 136 -3.80 -12.25 -2.62
N ASP A 137 -3.58 -12.03 -1.31
CA ASP A 137 -3.48 -13.13 -0.34
C ASP A 137 -4.82 -13.46 0.31
N PHE A 138 -5.63 -12.44 0.61
CA PHE A 138 -6.90 -12.61 1.32
C PHE A 138 -8.13 -12.49 0.41
N ARG A 139 -7.95 -12.05 -0.83
CA ARG A 139 -9.03 -11.76 -1.79
C ARG A 139 -10.04 -10.76 -1.23
N GLU A 140 -9.54 -9.83 -0.44
CA GLU A 140 -10.29 -8.71 0.11
C GLU A 140 -9.87 -7.42 -0.61
N VAL A 141 -10.85 -6.63 -1.02
CA VAL A 141 -10.59 -5.38 -1.76
C VAL A 141 -9.80 -4.37 -0.90
N LYS A 142 -9.99 -4.44 0.42
CA LYS A 142 -9.47 -3.44 1.36
C LYS A 142 -9.05 -4.11 2.67
N LYS A 143 -8.11 -3.49 3.37
CA LYS A 143 -7.69 -3.88 4.73
C LYS A 143 -8.84 -3.72 5.71
N SER A 144 -9.67 -4.73 5.81
CA SER A 144 -10.79 -4.82 6.75
C SER A 144 -10.33 -5.38 8.10
N PRO A 145 -11.13 -5.26 9.17
CA PRO A 145 -10.84 -5.94 10.44
C PRO A 145 -10.61 -7.45 10.30
N LEU A 146 -11.24 -8.10 9.31
CA LEU A 146 -11.03 -9.53 9.03
C LEU A 146 -9.63 -9.82 8.48
N VAL A 147 -9.11 -8.94 7.62
CA VAL A 147 -7.73 -9.05 7.09
C VAL A 147 -6.73 -8.95 8.24
N TYR A 148 -6.87 -7.94 9.13
CA TYR A 148 -5.99 -7.79 10.29
C TYR A 148 -6.07 -8.97 11.25
N GLY A 149 -7.27 -9.51 11.50
CA GLY A 149 -7.44 -10.73 12.28
C GLY A 149 -6.76 -11.96 11.66
N ALA A 150 -6.84 -12.11 10.34
CA ALA A 150 -6.16 -13.19 9.61
C ALA A 150 -4.63 -13.04 9.65
N ILE A 151 -4.11 -11.81 9.52
CA ILE A 151 -2.68 -11.51 9.69
C ILE A 151 -2.21 -11.89 11.09
N CYS A 152 -2.93 -11.48 12.14
CA CYS A 152 -2.60 -11.86 13.51
C CYS A 152 -2.52 -13.38 13.67
N ALA A 153 -3.47 -14.12 13.09
CA ALA A 153 -3.47 -15.58 13.14
C ALA A 153 -2.28 -16.21 12.41
N GLN A 154 -1.90 -15.69 11.24
CA GLN A 154 -0.73 -16.17 10.49
C GLN A 154 0.60 -15.86 11.20
N MET A 155 0.66 -14.72 11.92
CA MET A 155 1.83 -14.30 12.68
C MET A 155 1.93 -14.94 14.06
N ASP A 156 0.97 -15.79 14.45
CA ASP A 156 0.85 -16.33 15.82
C ASP A 156 0.93 -15.22 16.89
N ALA A 157 0.13 -14.15 16.66
CA ALA A 157 0.10 -12.97 17.51
C ALA A 157 -1.32 -12.65 17.98
N ARG A 158 -1.42 -12.14 19.20
CA ARG A 158 -2.69 -11.58 19.69
C ARG A 158 -2.84 -10.16 19.12
N PRO A 159 -4.05 -9.69 18.78
CA PRO A 159 -4.24 -8.36 18.20
C PRO A 159 -3.50 -7.24 18.94
N PHE A 160 -3.58 -7.19 20.26
CA PHE A 160 -2.90 -6.17 21.08
C PHE A 160 -1.36 -6.30 21.15
N GLU A 161 -0.77 -7.26 20.45
CA GLU A 161 0.69 -7.39 20.29
C GLU A 161 1.15 -6.79 18.94
N VAL A 162 0.21 -6.27 18.14
CA VAL A 162 0.45 -5.69 16.83
C VAL A 162 0.09 -4.21 16.85
N LEU A 163 1.02 -3.36 16.40
CA LEU A 163 0.77 -1.95 16.10
C LEU A 163 0.79 -1.76 14.59
N HIS A 164 -0.29 -1.20 14.02
CA HIS A 164 -0.32 -0.84 12.60
C HIS A 164 -0.07 0.66 12.40
N ILE A 165 0.68 1.03 11.35
CA ILE A 165 0.97 2.41 10.98
C ILE A 165 0.70 2.59 9.49
N GLY A 166 -0.11 3.57 9.11
CA GLY A 166 -0.39 3.88 7.71
C GLY A 166 -1.17 5.19 7.53
N ASP A 167 -1.31 5.60 6.25
CA ASP A 167 -1.79 6.93 5.88
C ASP A 167 -3.29 7.02 5.55
N HIS A 168 -3.96 5.88 5.44
CA HIS A 168 -5.39 5.88 5.13
C HIS A 168 -6.24 5.72 6.40
N TYR A 169 -6.89 6.81 6.87
CA TYR A 169 -7.59 6.85 8.15
C TYR A 169 -8.54 5.67 8.40
N HIS A 170 -9.37 5.32 7.41
CA HIS A 170 -10.31 4.22 7.59
C HIS A 170 -9.63 2.83 7.60
N TYR A 171 -8.68 2.60 6.68
CA TYR A 171 -8.06 1.28 6.52
C TYR A 171 -6.87 1.03 7.43
N ASP A 172 -6.15 2.08 7.83
CA ASP A 172 -4.91 1.95 8.60
C ASP A 172 -5.04 2.42 10.05
N TYR A 173 -6.15 3.07 10.39
CA TYR A 173 -6.40 3.48 11.76
C TYR A 173 -7.67 2.86 12.32
N GLU A 174 -8.85 3.09 11.70
CA GLU A 174 -10.11 2.57 12.25
C GLU A 174 -10.21 1.04 12.14
N SER A 175 -9.83 0.46 10.99
CA SER A 175 -9.94 -1.00 10.76
C SER A 175 -9.06 -1.83 11.69
N PRO A 176 -7.75 -1.52 11.90
CA PRO A 176 -6.93 -2.25 12.85
C PRO A 176 -7.43 -2.10 14.29
N LEU A 177 -7.88 -0.92 14.72
CA LEU A 177 -8.50 -0.74 16.04
C LEU A 177 -9.74 -1.61 16.23
N GLN A 178 -10.60 -1.72 15.21
CA GLN A 178 -11.77 -2.61 15.24
C GLN A 178 -11.39 -4.09 15.32
N ALA A 179 -10.23 -4.47 14.81
CA ALA A 179 -9.68 -5.82 14.93
C ALA A 179 -8.98 -6.06 16.29
N GLY A 180 -8.84 -5.03 17.10
CA GLY A 180 -8.21 -5.08 18.43
C GLY A 180 -6.68 -4.89 18.41
N LEU A 181 -6.12 -4.40 17.30
CA LEU A 181 -4.74 -3.93 17.21
C LEU A 181 -4.62 -2.54 17.82
N ASP A 182 -3.39 -2.13 18.14
CA ASP A 182 -3.07 -0.72 18.27
C ASP A 182 -2.81 -0.11 16.89
N ALA A 183 -3.02 1.21 16.72
CA ALA A 183 -2.80 1.89 15.45
C ALA A 183 -2.29 3.32 15.64
N LEU A 184 -1.38 3.75 14.74
CA LEU A 184 -0.99 5.15 14.54
C LEU A 184 -1.42 5.60 13.15
N PHE A 185 -2.06 6.75 13.08
CA PHE A 185 -2.42 7.37 11.81
C PHE A 185 -1.27 8.26 11.31
N LEU A 186 -0.74 7.96 10.15
CA LEU A 186 0.32 8.74 9.51
C LEU A 186 -0.30 9.84 8.64
N ASP A 187 -0.30 11.06 9.16
CA ASP A 187 -0.83 12.23 8.46
C ASP A 187 0.29 13.15 7.94
N ARG A 188 0.91 12.77 6.85
CA ARG A 188 1.97 13.53 6.20
C ARG A 188 1.54 14.92 5.70
N LYS A 189 0.23 15.17 5.60
CA LYS A 189 -0.33 16.45 5.15
C LYS A 189 -0.63 17.41 6.28
N GLY A 190 -0.67 16.93 7.53
CA GLY A 190 -1.00 17.73 8.71
C GLY A 190 -2.46 18.20 8.74
N GLU A 191 -3.38 17.38 8.24
CA GLU A 191 -4.81 17.68 8.20
C GLU A 191 -5.53 17.30 9.49
N ARG A 192 -4.91 16.46 10.32
CA ARG A 192 -5.47 15.95 11.57
C ARG A 192 -4.51 16.15 12.74
N THR A 193 -5.04 16.12 13.93
CA THR A 193 -4.28 16.18 15.19
C THR A 193 -4.85 15.19 16.19
N GLY A 194 -4.01 14.60 17.01
CA GLY A 194 -4.41 13.65 18.05
C GLY A 194 -3.20 12.96 18.65
N PRO A 195 -3.34 12.27 19.76
CA PRO A 195 -2.22 11.57 20.40
C PRO A 195 -1.71 10.38 19.59
N GLU A 196 -2.54 9.82 18.71
CA GLU A 196 -2.19 8.71 17.81
C GLU A 196 -1.93 9.17 16.37
N VAL A 197 -1.78 10.48 16.12
CA VAL A 197 -1.49 11.04 14.80
C VAL A 197 -0.03 11.46 14.75
N VAL A 198 0.66 11.00 13.72
CA VAL A 198 2.09 11.30 13.48
C VAL A 198 2.27 11.90 12.09
N GLY A 199 3.20 12.84 11.94
CA GLY A 199 3.47 13.52 10.68
C GLY A 199 4.45 12.76 9.78
N ASP A 200 5.33 11.94 10.36
CA ASP A 200 6.26 11.04 9.67
C ASP A 200 6.54 9.79 10.50
N LEU A 201 7.33 8.87 9.94
CA LEU A 201 7.65 7.61 10.63
C LEU A 201 8.63 7.79 11.79
N ARG A 202 9.42 8.87 11.85
CA ARG A 202 10.29 9.17 13.01
C ARG A 202 9.45 9.51 14.24
N GLU A 203 8.41 10.31 14.06
CA GLU A 203 7.47 10.62 15.14
C GLU A 203 6.78 9.34 15.65
N ALA A 204 6.48 8.39 14.76
CA ALA A 204 5.94 7.09 15.18
C ALA A 204 6.95 6.32 16.06
N VAL A 205 8.24 6.30 15.71
CA VAL A 205 9.29 5.68 16.55
C VAL A 205 9.36 6.35 17.91
N GLU A 206 9.35 7.70 17.96
CA GLU A 206 9.38 8.45 19.22
C GLU A 206 8.19 8.10 20.14
N LEU A 207 6.99 7.96 19.57
CA LEU A 207 5.81 7.53 20.34
C LEU A 207 5.92 6.10 20.86
N ILE A 208 6.41 5.18 20.03
CA ILE A 208 6.64 3.78 20.42
C ILE A 208 7.63 3.73 21.58
N ASP A 209 8.71 4.50 21.52
CA ASP A 209 9.76 4.55 22.55
C ASP A 209 9.30 5.25 23.85
N GLY A 210 8.42 6.24 23.74
CA GLY A 210 7.88 6.97 24.88
C GLY A 210 6.79 6.21 25.66
N CYS A 211 6.23 5.14 25.08
CA CYS A 211 5.22 4.28 25.70
C CYS A 211 5.79 3.05 26.43
N ILE A 212 7.12 2.85 26.38
CA ILE A 212 7.85 1.80 27.09
C ILE A 212 8.53 2.37 28.33
#